data_44a09552e5c336ff200b51d1ee28931e
#
_entry.id   44a09552e5c336ff200b51d1ee28931e
#
_cell.length_a   1.000
_cell.length_b   1.000
_cell.length_c   1.000
_cell.angle_alpha   90.00
_cell.angle_beta   90.00
_cell.angle_gamma   90.00
#
_symmetry.space_group_name_H-M   'P 1'
#
loop_
_entity.id
_entity.type
_entity.pdbx_description
1 polymer ?
#
loop_
_entity_poly.entity_id
_entity_poly.type
_entity_poly.pdbx_seq_one_letter_code
_entity_poly.pdbx_strand_id
1 'polypeptide(L)'
;MYRSKLVLLIFLFFSGCSGKNKIPGDILSKEKMQEVIWDMIRADEFVTIFIWKNDSAINRLAESSQLYDQVFSIHDITKMRFQKSLAFYRNHQDQLKIIIDSLNAKENSLMGKKPVKFSEDSGFIRNKILPIQ
;
A
#
# COMPACT_ATOMS: atom_id res chain seq x y z
N MET A 1 38.07 -2.33 -40.27
CA MET A 1 36.80 -3.07 -40.32
C MET A 1 36.43 -3.79 -39.02
N TYR A 2 37.35 -4.23 -38.16
CA TYR A 2 37.04 -4.89 -36.86
C TYR A 2 36.54 -3.92 -35.81
N ARG A 3 36.99 -2.68 -35.75
CA ARG A 3 36.62 -1.67 -34.75
C ARG A 3 35.13 -1.28 -34.80
N SER A 4 34.57 -1.22 -36.04
CA SER A 4 33.15 -0.90 -36.23
C SER A 4 32.24 -2.04 -35.80
N LYS A 5 32.63 -3.31 -35.99
CA LYS A 5 31.87 -4.49 -35.55
C LYS A 5 31.89 -4.66 -34.07
N LEU A 6 32.99 -4.27 -33.38
CA LEU A 6 33.12 -4.31 -31.93
C LEU A 6 32.18 -3.30 -31.24
N VAL A 7 32.07 -2.08 -31.81
CA VAL A 7 31.17 -1.05 -31.30
C VAL A 7 29.70 -1.47 -31.44
N LEU A 8 29.34 -2.12 -32.54
CA LEU A 8 27.99 -2.61 -32.78
C LEU A 8 27.60 -3.75 -31.81
N LEU A 9 28.55 -4.58 -31.42
CA LEU A 9 28.37 -5.68 -30.49
C LEU A 9 28.18 -5.18 -29.04
N ILE A 10 28.84 -4.09 -28.66
CA ILE A 10 28.67 -3.46 -27.33
C ILE A 10 27.27 -2.81 -27.20
N PHE A 11 26.70 -2.28 -28.30
CA PHE A 11 25.38 -1.66 -28.27
C PHE A 11 24.24 -2.66 -28.03
N LEU A 12 24.43 -3.94 -28.37
CA LEU A 12 23.44 -5.01 -28.16
C LEU A 12 23.32 -5.45 -26.70
N PHE A 13 24.31 -5.20 -25.86
CA PHE A 13 24.28 -5.58 -24.45
C PHE A 13 23.49 -4.62 -23.53
N PHE A 14 23.13 -3.42 -24.01
CA PHE A 14 22.36 -2.45 -23.21
C PHE A 14 20.83 -2.60 -23.30
N SER A 15 20.30 -3.52 -24.11
CA SER A 15 18.85 -3.71 -24.30
C SER A 15 18.22 -4.66 -23.31
N GLY A 16 18.90 -5.12 -22.27
CA GLY A 16 18.50 -6.23 -21.39
C GLY A 16 17.94 -5.86 -20.03
N CYS A 17 17.41 -4.67 -19.79
CA CYS A 17 16.74 -4.36 -18.51
C CYS A 17 15.22 -4.24 -18.69
N SER A 18 14.57 -5.35 -19.06
CA SER A 18 13.11 -5.47 -18.98
C SER A 18 12.74 -5.84 -17.52
N GLY A 19 12.51 -4.80 -16.71
CA GLY A 19 12.15 -4.96 -15.31
C GLY A 19 10.80 -5.65 -15.13
N LYS A 20 10.81 -6.91 -14.74
CA LYS A 20 9.62 -7.67 -14.25
C LYS A 20 8.91 -7.00 -13.07
N ASN A 21 9.47 -5.92 -12.51
CA ASN A 21 8.97 -5.21 -11.32
C ASN A 21 8.55 -3.77 -11.61
N LYS A 22 8.26 -3.40 -12.87
CA LYS A 22 7.86 -2.05 -13.20
C LYS A 22 6.41 -1.82 -12.78
N ILE A 23 6.20 -0.94 -11.81
CA ILE A 23 4.87 -0.51 -11.39
C ILE A 23 4.28 0.38 -12.49
N PRO A 24 3.07 0.09 -13.02
CA PRO A 24 2.40 0.95 -13.99
C PRO A 24 2.18 2.37 -13.44
N GLY A 25 2.19 3.39 -14.30
CA GLY A 25 2.10 4.79 -13.85
C GLY A 25 0.76 5.20 -13.24
N ASP A 26 -0.29 4.43 -13.49
CA ASP A 26 -1.62 4.60 -12.91
C ASP A 26 -1.80 3.88 -11.56
N ILE A 27 -0.80 3.09 -11.15
CA ILE A 27 -0.71 2.44 -9.84
C ILE A 27 0.13 3.33 -8.91
N LEU A 28 -0.25 3.41 -7.65
CA LEU A 28 0.54 4.11 -6.63
C LEU A 28 1.87 3.39 -6.40
N SER A 29 2.95 4.13 -6.20
CA SER A 29 4.23 3.54 -5.81
C SER A 29 4.09 2.81 -4.46
N LYS A 30 5.03 1.92 -4.15
CA LYS A 30 5.03 1.19 -2.87
C LYS A 30 5.07 2.15 -1.68
N GLU A 31 5.89 3.18 -1.78
CA GLU A 31 6.05 4.21 -0.76
C GLU A 31 4.73 4.97 -0.56
N LYS A 32 4.11 5.41 -1.67
CA LYS A 32 2.82 6.11 -1.60
C LYS A 32 1.70 5.21 -1.07
N MET A 33 1.66 3.97 -1.51
CA MET A 33 0.69 2.98 -1.01
C MET A 33 0.86 2.73 0.50
N GLN A 34 2.10 2.65 0.98
CA GLN A 34 2.43 2.51 2.38
C GLN A 34 1.96 3.71 3.21
N GLU A 35 2.20 4.95 2.74
CA GLU A 35 1.76 6.17 3.43
C GLU A 35 0.23 6.19 3.56
N VAL A 36 -0.48 5.95 2.48
CA VAL A 36 -1.95 5.95 2.47
C VAL A 36 -2.50 4.88 3.41
N ILE A 37 -2.00 3.64 3.33
CA ILE A 37 -2.45 2.56 4.23
C ILE A 37 -2.16 2.90 5.69
N TRP A 38 -0.99 3.50 5.97
CA TRP A 38 -0.65 3.92 7.32
C TRP A 38 -1.66 4.90 7.89
N ASP A 39 -2.02 5.94 7.13
CA ASP A 39 -2.97 6.95 7.59
C ASP A 39 -4.39 6.40 7.69
N MET A 40 -4.77 5.44 6.84
CA MET A 40 -6.04 4.71 6.98
C MET A 40 -6.10 3.87 8.27
N ILE A 41 -5.00 3.20 8.64
CA ILE A 41 -4.89 2.47 9.92
C ILE A 41 -5.07 3.43 11.09
N ARG A 42 -4.41 4.58 11.06
CA ARG A 42 -4.51 5.60 12.10
C ARG A 42 -5.93 6.17 12.22
N ALA A 43 -6.58 6.44 11.09
CA ALA A 43 -7.97 6.88 11.06
C ALA A 43 -8.92 5.86 11.71
N ASP A 44 -8.72 4.58 11.45
CA ASP A 44 -9.52 3.51 12.01
C ASP A 44 -9.29 3.31 13.52
N GLU A 45 -8.05 3.45 13.97
CA GLU A 45 -7.72 3.47 15.40
C GLU A 45 -8.41 4.63 16.11
N PHE A 46 -8.40 5.82 15.51
CA PHE A 46 -9.08 6.99 16.05
C PHE A 46 -10.58 6.74 16.23
N VAL A 47 -11.26 6.24 15.20
CA VAL A 47 -12.68 5.88 15.29
C VAL A 47 -12.92 4.86 16.40
N THR A 48 -12.07 3.85 16.50
CA THR A 48 -12.24 2.78 17.49
C THR A 48 -12.04 3.28 18.92
N ILE A 49 -11.02 4.08 19.16
CA ILE A 49 -10.62 4.49 20.51
C ILE A 49 -11.43 5.70 21.01
N PHE A 50 -11.63 6.70 20.14
CA PHE A 50 -12.19 7.99 20.58
C PHE A 50 -13.68 8.14 20.26
N ILE A 51 -14.14 7.61 19.14
CA ILE A 51 -15.53 7.80 18.71
C ILE A 51 -16.40 6.66 19.25
N TRP A 52 -16.15 5.43 18.81
CA TRP A 52 -17.01 4.30 19.12
C TRP A 52 -16.99 3.90 20.62
N LYS A 53 -15.87 4.06 21.31
CA LYS A 53 -15.77 3.78 22.75
C LYS A 53 -16.58 4.77 23.60
N ASN A 54 -16.73 6.01 23.12
CA ASN A 54 -17.52 7.05 23.81
C ASN A 54 -19.00 7.00 23.43
N ASP A 55 -19.33 6.56 22.23
CA ASP A 55 -20.70 6.40 21.75
C ASP A 55 -20.82 5.16 20.84
N SER A 56 -21.29 4.07 21.41
CA SER A 56 -21.46 2.80 20.69
C SER A 56 -22.62 2.79 19.68
N ALA A 57 -23.50 3.82 19.70
CA ALA A 57 -24.56 3.97 18.72
C ALA A 57 -24.06 4.49 17.38
N ILE A 58 -22.84 5.05 17.34
CA ILE A 58 -22.24 5.56 16.10
C ILE A 58 -21.89 4.40 15.15
N ASN A 59 -22.23 4.57 13.89
CA ASN A 59 -21.86 3.62 12.84
C ASN A 59 -20.37 3.75 12.51
N ARG A 60 -19.55 2.90 13.15
CA ARG A 60 -18.10 2.89 12.98
C ARG A 60 -17.65 2.78 11.52
N LEU A 61 -18.39 2.03 10.70
CA LEU A 61 -18.04 1.87 9.29
C LEU A 61 -18.24 3.17 8.48
N ALA A 62 -19.31 3.91 8.78
CA ALA A 62 -19.56 5.19 8.14
C ALA A 62 -18.50 6.23 8.51
N GLU A 63 -18.15 6.32 9.80
CA GLU A 63 -17.12 7.23 10.29
C GLU A 63 -15.73 6.90 9.71
N SER A 64 -15.34 5.63 9.70
CA SER A 64 -14.09 5.23 9.06
C SER A 64 -14.08 5.58 7.57
N SER A 65 -15.22 5.42 6.85
CA SER A 65 -15.31 5.76 5.44
C SER A 65 -15.09 7.24 5.18
N GLN A 66 -15.66 8.12 6.01
CA GLN A 66 -15.46 9.58 5.89
C GLN A 66 -13.98 9.95 6.12
N LEU A 67 -13.34 9.37 7.11
CA LEU A 67 -11.91 9.60 7.36
C LEU A 67 -11.04 9.06 6.23
N TYR A 68 -11.40 7.96 5.61
CA TYR A 68 -10.66 7.44 4.43
C TYR A 68 -10.76 8.41 3.24
N ASP A 69 -11.91 9.03 3.01
CA ASP A 69 -12.05 10.05 1.96
C ASP A 69 -11.16 11.28 2.25
N GLN A 70 -11.01 11.67 3.53
CA GLN A 70 -10.06 12.71 3.94
C GLN A 70 -8.61 12.27 3.71
N VAL A 71 -8.25 11.03 4.06
CA VAL A 71 -6.92 10.48 3.78
C VAL A 71 -6.61 10.54 2.29
N PHE A 72 -7.54 10.12 1.42
CA PHE A 72 -7.34 10.20 -0.03
C PHE A 72 -7.14 11.63 -0.50
N SER A 73 -7.88 12.59 0.06
CA SER A 73 -7.73 14.01 -0.25
C SER A 73 -6.35 14.55 0.18
N ILE A 74 -5.89 14.21 1.39
CA ILE A 74 -4.57 14.64 1.90
C ILE A 74 -3.44 14.11 1.01
N HIS A 75 -3.60 12.89 0.50
CA HIS A 75 -2.59 12.26 -0.36
C HIS A 75 -2.71 12.60 -1.84
N ASP A 76 -3.68 13.44 -2.22
CA ASP A 76 -3.99 13.82 -3.61
C ASP A 76 -4.21 12.59 -4.51
N ILE A 77 -5.02 11.66 -4.04
CA ILE A 77 -5.39 10.47 -4.77
C ILE A 77 -6.90 10.27 -4.75
N THR A 78 -7.42 9.55 -5.74
CA THR A 78 -8.80 9.11 -5.75
C THR A 78 -8.95 7.74 -5.10
N LYS A 79 -10.12 7.48 -4.50
CA LYS A 79 -10.50 6.14 -4.00
C LYS A 79 -10.32 5.07 -5.07
N MET A 80 -10.70 5.37 -6.31
CA MET A 80 -10.56 4.44 -7.43
C MET A 80 -9.10 4.10 -7.73
N ARG A 81 -8.19 5.09 -7.69
CA ARG A 81 -6.76 4.85 -7.90
C ARG A 81 -6.17 4.01 -6.77
N PHE A 82 -6.58 4.26 -5.53
CA PHE A 82 -6.20 3.43 -4.38
C PHE A 82 -6.67 1.98 -4.56
N GLN A 83 -7.95 1.76 -4.87
CA GLN A 83 -8.51 0.41 -5.07
C GLN A 83 -7.82 -0.34 -6.20
N LYS A 84 -7.53 0.34 -7.32
CA LYS A 84 -6.79 -0.24 -8.45
C LYS A 84 -5.37 -0.65 -8.03
N SER A 85 -4.70 0.21 -7.26
CA SER A 85 -3.36 -0.06 -6.75
C SER A 85 -3.36 -1.25 -5.78
N LEU A 86 -4.34 -1.31 -4.89
CA LEU A 86 -4.48 -2.41 -3.96
C LEU A 86 -4.72 -3.74 -4.69
N ALA A 87 -5.56 -3.76 -5.72
CA ALA A 87 -5.79 -4.94 -6.55
C ALA A 87 -4.51 -5.38 -7.28
N PHE A 88 -3.73 -4.42 -7.78
CA PHE A 88 -2.42 -4.70 -8.38
C PHE A 88 -1.47 -5.39 -7.39
N TYR A 89 -1.28 -4.81 -6.20
CA TYR A 89 -0.38 -5.37 -5.19
C TYR A 89 -0.85 -6.73 -4.65
N ARG A 90 -2.14 -6.98 -4.57
CA ARG A 90 -2.67 -8.32 -4.21
C ARG A 90 -2.27 -9.40 -5.21
N ASN A 91 -2.15 -9.05 -6.48
CA ASN A 91 -1.68 -9.96 -7.53
C ASN A 91 -0.15 -10.03 -7.65
N HIS A 92 0.58 -9.19 -6.88
CA HIS A 92 2.04 -9.13 -6.84
C HIS A 92 2.50 -9.25 -5.37
N GLN A 93 2.39 -10.45 -4.83
CA GLN A 93 2.59 -10.74 -3.41
C GLN A 93 4.00 -10.38 -2.89
N ASP A 94 5.02 -10.51 -3.73
CA ASP A 94 6.39 -10.07 -3.44
C ASP A 94 6.46 -8.57 -3.15
N GLN A 95 5.77 -7.77 -3.94
CA GLN A 95 5.70 -6.31 -3.77
C GLN A 95 4.79 -5.92 -2.60
N LEU A 96 3.66 -6.61 -2.42
CA LEU A 96 2.78 -6.42 -1.27
C LEU A 96 3.51 -6.69 0.05
N LYS A 97 4.31 -7.77 0.08
CA LYS A 97 5.13 -8.10 1.25
C LYS A 97 6.05 -6.96 1.67
N ILE A 98 6.70 -6.28 0.72
CA ILE A 98 7.57 -5.12 1.00
C ILE A 98 6.78 -4.00 1.68
N ILE A 99 5.55 -3.71 1.21
CA ILE A 99 4.68 -2.71 1.82
C ILE A 99 4.32 -3.09 3.26
N ILE A 100 3.91 -4.33 3.47
CA ILE A 100 3.52 -4.84 4.79
C ILE A 100 4.70 -4.83 5.76
N ASP A 101 5.87 -5.30 5.35
CA ASP A 101 7.08 -5.31 6.18
C ASP A 101 7.48 -3.88 6.59
N SER A 102 7.34 -2.91 5.68
CA SER A 102 7.61 -1.49 5.96
C SER A 102 6.61 -0.89 6.95
N LEU A 103 5.32 -1.23 6.85
CA LEU A 103 4.29 -0.80 7.80
C LEU A 103 4.58 -1.36 9.20
N ASN A 104 4.92 -2.64 9.31
CA ASN A 104 5.29 -3.28 10.57
C ASN A 104 6.53 -2.63 11.19
N ALA A 105 7.56 -2.33 10.39
CA ALA A 105 8.76 -1.67 10.88
C ALA A 105 8.44 -0.27 11.42
N LYS A 106 7.57 0.49 10.74
CA LYS A 106 7.13 1.81 11.18
C LYS A 106 6.36 1.75 12.50
N GLU A 107 5.42 0.83 12.64
CA GLU A 107 4.67 0.65 13.87
C GLU A 107 5.56 0.26 15.05
N ASN A 108 6.49 -0.69 14.84
CA ASN A 108 7.43 -1.13 15.86
C ASN A 108 8.35 0.00 16.35
N SER A 109 8.77 0.88 15.43
CA SER A 109 9.60 2.04 15.78
C SER A 109 8.86 3.04 16.68
N LEU A 110 7.55 3.16 16.53
CA LEU A 110 6.73 4.08 17.32
C LEU A 110 6.32 3.51 18.68
N MET A 111 6.11 2.19 18.76
CA MET A 111 5.61 1.55 19.97
C MET A 111 6.69 0.94 20.87
N GLY A 112 7.96 0.89 20.43
CA GLY A 112 9.05 0.26 21.19
C GLY A 112 8.80 -1.22 21.52
N LYS A 113 7.92 -1.90 20.80
CA LYS A 113 7.50 -3.28 20.98
C LYS A 113 8.00 -4.19 19.86
N LYS A 114 8.12 -5.49 20.20
CA LYS A 114 8.48 -6.56 19.25
C LYS A 114 7.51 -6.58 18.05
N PRO A 115 8.00 -6.94 16.84
CA PRO A 115 7.19 -6.96 15.63
C PRO A 115 5.91 -7.78 15.80
N VAL A 116 4.78 -7.13 15.63
CA VAL A 116 3.51 -7.84 15.44
C VAL A 116 3.60 -8.47 14.06
N LYS A 117 3.59 -9.79 14.00
CA LYS A 117 3.48 -10.51 12.72
C LYS A 117 2.11 -10.16 12.14
N PHE A 118 2.09 -9.28 11.17
CA PHE A 118 0.92 -9.07 10.32
C PHE A 118 0.71 -10.37 9.55
N SER A 119 -0.20 -11.22 10.03
CA SER A 119 -0.57 -12.41 9.27
C SER A 119 -1.39 -11.95 8.06
N GLU A 120 -1.17 -12.56 6.91
CA GLU A 120 -2.00 -12.37 5.69
C GLU A 120 -3.50 -12.59 5.97
N ASP A 121 -3.81 -13.20 7.08
CA ASP A 121 -5.15 -13.51 7.61
C ASP A 121 -5.70 -12.40 8.53
N SER A 122 -5.01 -11.25 8.62
CA SER A 122 -5.55 -10.13 9.40
C SER A 122 -6.81 -9.62 8.71
N GLY A 123 -7.94 -9.81 9.37
CA GLY A 123 -9.27 -9.43 8.90
C GLY A 123 -9.42 -7.96 8.48
N PHE A 124 -8.40 -7.13 8.75
CA PHE A 124 -8.32 -5.75 8.33
C PHE A 124 -8.29 -5.61 6.79
N ILE A 125 -7.38 -6.31 6.10
CA ILE A 125 -7.29 -6.24 4.63
C ILE A 125 -8.50 -6.94 4.01
N ARG A 126 -8.90 -8.09 4.55
CA ARG A 126 -9.96 -8.92 3.99
C ARG A 126 -11.36 -8.35 4.20
N ASN A 127 -11.66 -7.85 5.39
CA ASN A 127 -13.03 -7.47 5.76
C ASN A 127 -13.31 -5.96 5.67
N LYS A 128 -12.29 -5.10 5.71
CA LYS A 128 -12.46 -3.65 5.78
C LYS A 128 -12.11 -2.90 4.50
N ILE A 129 -11.06 -3.33 3.82
CA ILE A 129 -10.61 -2.66 2.58
C ILE A 129 -11.33 -3.23 1.36
N LEU A 130 -11.85 -4.45 1.47
CA LEU A 130 -12.53 -5.18 0.40
C LEU A 130 -13.80 -5.81 0.94
N PRO A 131 -14.94 -5.10 0.99
CA PRO A 131 -16.22 -5.77 1.09
C PRO A 131 -16.36 -6.67 -0.14
N ILE A 132 -16.44 -7.98 0.11
CA ILE A 132 -16.76 -8.98 -0.91
C ILE A 132 -18.21 -8.69 -1.31
N GLN A 133 -18.43 -8.27 -2.56
CA GLN A 133 -19.72 -8.40 -3.22
C GLN A 133 -19.89 -9.82 -3.71
#